data_8f8cb6e453aa445d0116b4ae8febd6de
#
_entry.id   8f8cb6e453aa445d0116b4ae8febd6de
#
_cell.length_a   1.000
_cell.length_b   1.000
_cell.length_c   1.000
_cell.angle_alpha   90.00
_cell.angle_beta   90.00
_cell.angle_gamma   90.00
#
_symmetry.space_group_name_H-M   'P 1'
#
loop_
_entity.id
_entity.type
_entity.pdbx_description
1 polymer ?
#
loop_
_entity_poly.entity_id
_entity_poly.type
_entity_poly.pdbx_seq_one_letter_code
_entity_poly.pdbx_strand_id
1 'polypeptide(L)'
;MIIKKVKEYMSAPVYVIERNEPIQRARNLMFKYGIGRLPVLDNGKLVGIVTKYDITNRLNQAAPEWRRRPIDKVPIQVVMTEKPITIFPDATMSQAAELMLENNISGLPVEREGEILGMITSRDMLRYFADQDVKATVGDLMTKNVLTVHRHHTIGHVLDEMNVQGTSRALVYEDNTTLVGIITRSGLTFSEIMGPKDEMETKNIKMTRKESTAGRKQYRYVRQMPFVAEDIMTSPLITISPETKAVEAAKTLALKGIIGMPVMEKNDVVGYFSADEIIAEIGRQK
;
A
#
# COMPACT_ATOMS: atom_id res chain seq x y z
N MET A 1 23.49 17.96 16.90
CA MET A 1 22.82 16.76 16.34
C MET A 1 23.56 16.38 15.05
N ILE A 2 23.98 15.13 14.87
CA ILE A 2 24.65 14.70 13.62
C ILE A 2 23.57 14.59 12.54
N ILE A 3 23.71 15.41 11.49
CA ILE A 3 22.75 15.39 10.38
C ILE A 3 22.92 14.06 9.61
N LYS A 4 21.92 13.23 9.65
CA LYS A 4 21.89 11.93 8.95
C LYS A 4 21.56 12.12 7.48
N LYS A 5 22.25 11.37 6.63
CA LYS A 5 22.15 11.44 5.16
C LYS A 5 21.37 10.27 4.60
N VAL A 6 20.73 10.47 3.46
CA VAL A 6 19.95 9.46 2.72
C VAL A 6 20.73 8.17 2.50
N LYS A 7 22.02 8.26 2.11
CA LYS A 7 22.89 7.09 1.88
C LYS A 7 23.07 6.18 3.09
N GLU A 8 22.83 6.69 4.31
CA GLU A 8 22.96 5.90 5.55
C GLU A 8 21.73 4.99 5.77
N TYR A 9 20.58 5.35 5.20
CA TYR A 9 19.31 4.66 5.40
C TYR A 9 18.70 4.04 4.13
N MET A 10 19.14 4.48 2.94
CA MET A 10 18.63 3.96 1.67
C MET A 10 18.80 2.44 1.55
N SER A 11 17.87 1.80 0.86
CA SER A 11 18.00 0.40 0.48
C SER A 11 18.87 0.27 -0.78
N ALA A 12 19.92 -0.56 -0.70
CA ALA A 12 20.81 -0.90 -1.80
C ALA A 12 21.28 -2.37 -1.64
N PRO A 13 21.53 -3.13 -2.74
CA PRO A 13 21.27 -2.77 -4.14
C PRO A 13 19.77 -2.68 -4.46
N VAL A 14 19.45 -2.03 -5.61
CA VAL A 14 18.08 -1.78 -6.05
C VAL A 14 17.67 -2.78 -7.11
N TYR A 15 16.46 -3.33 -7.01
CA TYR A 15 15.83 -4.05 -8.11
C TYR A 15 15.30 -3.05 -9.12
N VAL A 16 15.67 -3.21 -10.37
CA VAL A 16 15.29 -2.37 -11.50
C VAL A 16 14.57 -3.19 -12.57
N ILE A 17 13.94 -2.50 -13.51
CA ILE A 17 13.28 -3.14 -14.66
C ILE A 17 13.51 -2.30 -15.92
N GLU A 18 13.65 -2.95 -17.08
CA GLU A 18 13.77 -2.24 -18.36
C GLU A 18 12.40 -1.76 -18.86
N ARG A 19 12.35 -0.60 -19.52
CA ARG A 19 11.11 0.04 -19.99
C ARG A 19 10.26 -0.83 -20.92
N ASN A 20 10.90 -1.72 -21.66
CA ASN A 20 10.24 -2.60 -22.63
C ASN A 20 9.77 -3.94 -22.03
N GLU A 21 10.11 -4.22 -20.77
CA GLU A 21 9.69 -5.42 -20.08
C GLU A 21 8.18 -5.39 -19.77
N PRO A 22 7.51 -6.55 -19.77
CA PRO A 22 6.07 -6.59 -19.52
C PRO A 22 5.71 -6.28 -18.06
N ILE A 23 4.52 -5.71 -17.84
CA ILE A 23 3.98 -5.41 -16.50
C ILE A 23 4.00 -6.65 -15.60
N GLN A 24 3.70 -7.83 -16.15
CA GLN A 24 3.74 -9.10 -15.41
C GLN A 24 5.10 -9.32 -14.73
N ARG A 25 6.21 -8.97 -15.39
CA ARG A 25 7.55 -9.12 -14.80
C ARG A 25 7.74 -8.18 -13.60
N ALA A 26 7.29 -6.92 -13.71
CA ALA A 26 7.31 -5.98 -12.58
C ALA A 26 6.50 -6.52 -11.40
N ARG A 27 5.28 -7.00 -11.65
CA ARG A 27 4.42 -7.62 -10.64
C ARG A 27 5.14 -8.79 -9.93
N ASN A 28 5.72 -9.69 -10.72
CA ASN A 28 6.41 -10.86 -10.18
C ASN A 28 7.63 -10.49 -9.33
N LEU A 29 8.42 -9.48 -9.75
CA LEU A 29 9.55 -8.96 -8.96
C LEU A 29 9.05 -8.32 -7.66
N MET A 30 8.01 -7.49 -7.71
CA MET A 30 7.42 -6.85 -6.52
C MET A 30 6.90 -7.90 -5.52
N PHE A 31 6.30 -8.97 -6.03
CA PHE A 31 5.82 -10.08 -5.19
C PHE A 31 6.98 -10.85 -4.55
N LYS A 32 7.93 -11.29 -5.39
CA LYS A 32 9.06 -12.12 -4.98
C LYS A 32 9.92 -11.46 -3.89
N TYR A 33 10.12 -10.16 -4.02
CA TYR A 33 11.03 -9.41 -3.14
C TYR A 33 10.30 -8.54 -2.10
N GLY A 34 8.97 -8.58 -2.04
CA GLY A 34 8.18 -7.82 -1.08
C GLY A 34 8.30 -6.29 -1.24
N ILE A 35 8.57 -5.81 -2.47
CA ILE A 35 8.79 -4.40 -2.78
C ILE A 35 7.55 -3.79 -3.46
N GLY A 36 7.34 -2.50 -3.27
CA GLY A 36 6.16 -1.77 -3.79
C GLY A 36 6.43 -0.96 -5.05
N ARG A 37 7.68 -0.85 -5.49
CA ARG A 37 8.10 -0.02 -6.62
C ARG A 37 9.41 -0.51 -7.23
N LEU A 38 9.60 -0.17 -8.52
CA LEU A 38 10.80 -0.48 -9.29
C LEU A 38 11.19 0.75 -10.11
N PRO A 39 12.45 1.24 -9.99
CA PRO A 39 13.01 2.15 -10.97
C PRO A 39 13.03 1.49 -12.36
N VAL A 40 12.69 2.27 -13.38
CA VAL A 40 12.64 1.83 -14.77
C VAL A 40 13.83 2.41 -15.50
N LEU A 41 14.59 1.54 -16.16
CA LEU A 41 15.77 1.91 -16.93
C LEU A 41 15.51 1.84 -18.44
N ASP A 42 16.28 2.63 -19.17
CA ASP A 42 16.44 2.52 -20.63
C ASP A 42 17.93 2.62 -20.91
N ASN A 43 18.54 1.52 -21.40
CA ASN A 43 19.98 1.44 -21.64
C ASN A 43 20.84 1.87 -20.42
N GLY A 44 20.45 1.41 -19.23
CA GLY A 44 21.14 1.67 -17.97
C GLY A 44 20.87 3.04 -17.34
N LYS A 45 20.07 3.91 -17.97
CA LYS A 45 19.69 5.23 -17.43
C LYS A 45 18.30 5.19 -16.82
N LEU A 46 18.11 5.87 -15.69
CA LEU A 46 16.82 6.02 -15.05
C LEU A 46 15.88 6.89 -15.91
N VAL A 47 14.78 6.31 -16.38
CA VAL A 47 13.78 7.00 -17.22
C VAL A 47 12.40 7.06 -16.56
N GLY A 48 12.14 6.23 -15.56
CA GLY A 48 10.84 6.17 -14.92
C GLY A 48 10.85 5.43 -13.57
N ILE A 49 9.68 5.36 -12.97
CA ILE A 49 9.39 4.52 -11.82
C ILE A 49 8.02 3.87 -12.02
N VAL A 50 7.89 2.61 -11.66
CA VAL A 50 6.60 1.90 -11.65
C VAL A 50 6.31 1.41 -10.24
N THR A 51 5.08 1.63 -9.77
CA THR A 51 4.61 1.22 -8.45
C THR A 51 3.49 0.19 -8.56
N LYS A 52 3.17 -0.45 -7.44
CA LYS A 52 1.96 -1.29 -7.33
C LYS A 52 0.70 -0.52 -7.75
N TYR A 53 0.61 0.76 -7.34
CA TYR A 53 -0.52 1.62 -7.67
C TYR A 53 -0.68 1.82 -9.18
N ASP A 54 0.41 2.07 -9.90
CA ASP A 54 0.38 2.29 -11.37
C ASP A 54 -0.13 1.04 -12.09
N ILE A 55 0.34 -0.13 -11.68
CA ILE A 55 -0.12 -1.42 -12.21
C ILE A 55 -1.61 -1.59 -11.97
N THR A 56 -2.11 -1.34 -10.74
CA THR A 56 -3.53 -1.48 -10.41
C THR A 56 -4.39 -0.50 -11.17
N ASN A 57 -3.96 0.75 -11.21
CA ASN A 57 -4.73 1.82 -11.87
C ASN A 57 -4.91 1.52 -13.35
N ARG A 58 -3.89 0.95 -14.00
CA ARG A 58 -3.99 0.48 -15.39
C ARG A 58 -4.96 -0.68 -15.53
N LEU A 59 -4.97 -1.61 -14.59
CA LEU A 59 -5.89 -2.76 -14.61
C LEU A 59 -7.34 -2.32 -14.42
N ASN A 60 -7.58 -1.27 -13.62
CA ASN A 60 -8.91 -0.73 -13.33
C ASN A 60 -9.44 0.25 -14.41
N GLN A 61 -8.60 0.74 -15.32
CA GLN A 61 -9.05 1.59 -16.42
C GLN A 61 -9.92 0.79 -17.39
N ALA A 62 -11.23 1.01 -17.31
CA ALA A 62 -12.28 0.32 -18.04
C ALA A 62 -12.23 0.56 -19.57
N ALA A 63 -11.32 -0.12 -20.26
CA ALA A 63 -11.52 -0.39 -21.66
C ALA A 63 -12.40 -1.63 -21.80
N PRO A 64 -13.28 -1.75 -22.82
CA PRO A 64 -14.02 -2.98 -23.09
C PRO A 64 -13.05 -4.17 -23.15
N GLU A 65 -13.45 -5.31 -22.56
CA GLU A 65 -12.58 -6.50 -22.43
C GLU A 65 -11.85 -6.91 -23.70
N TRP A 66 -12.51 -6.81 -24.85
CA TRP A 66 -11.93 -7.12 -26.14
C TRP A 66 -10.80 -6.19 -26.60
N ARG A 67 -10.62 -5.02 -25.96
CA ARG A 67 -9.52 -4.08 -26.20
C ARG A 67 -8.38 -4.21 -25.19
N ARG A 68 -8.56 -4.98 -24.13
CA ARG A 68 -7.53 -5.17 -23.09
C ARG A 68 -6.42 -6.07 -23.62
N ARG A 69 -5.21 -5.56 -23.66
CA ARG A 69 -4.04 -6.42 -23.88
C ARG A 69 -3.71 -7.11 -22.56
N PRO A 70 -3.47 -8.44 -22.57
CA PRO A 70 -2.98 -9.16 -21.39
C PRO A 70 -1.76 -8.48 -20.80
N ILE A 71 -1.63 -8.45 -19.47
CA ILE A 71 -0.53 -7.77 -18.75
C ILE A 71 0.86 -8.30 -19.09
N ASP A 72 0.95 -9.52 -19.58
CA ASP A 72 2.16 -10.15 -20.11
C ASP A 72 2.64 -9.55 -21.46
N LYS A 73 1.79 -8.76 -22.12
CA LYS A 73 2.06 -8.11 -23.40
C LYS A 73 2.08 -6.58 -23.34
N VAL A 74 1.84 -5.98 -22.18
CA VAL A 74 1.89 -4.53 -22.00
C VAL A 74 3.25 -4.15 -21.42
N PRO A 75 4.06 -3.35 -22.14
CA PRO A 75 5.36 -2.92 -21.62
C PRO A 75 5.22 -1.90 -20.50
N ILE A 76 6.19 -1.87 -19.58
CA ILE A 76 6.24 -1.00 -18.41
C ILE A 76 6.11 0.48 -18.78
N GLN A 77 6.71 0.91 -19.88
CA GLN A 77 6.63 2.30 -20.35
C GLN A 77 5.21 2.85 -20.52
N VAL A 78 4.19 1.98 -20.63
CA VAL A 78 2.78 2.39 -20.79
C VAL A 78 2.16 2.81 -19.45
N VAL A 79 2.73 2.35 -18.34
CA VAL A 79 2.18 2.54 -16.99
C VAL A 79 3.11 3.27 -16.05
N MET A 80 4.42 3.34 -16.35
CA MET A 80 5.39 4.01 -15.50
C MET A 80 5.12 5.51 -15.39
N THR A 81 5.51 6.10 -14.29
CA THR A 81 5.69 7.56 -14.19
C THR A 81 7.04 7.92 -14.78
N GLU A 82 7.03 8.72 -15.84
CA GLU A 82 8.26 9.22 -16.49
C GLU A 82 8.91 10.30 -15.64
N LYS A 83 10.25 10.46 -15.77
CA LYS A 83 11.05 11.48 -15.09
C LYS A 83 10.76 11.50 -13.58
N PRO A 84 11.07 10.41 -12.87
CA PRO A 84 10.78 10.33 -11.45
C PRO A 84 11.57 11.39 -10.69
N ILE A 85 10.98 11.87 -9.61
CA ILE A 85 11.68 12.75 -8.67
C ILE A 85 12.75 11.91 -7.98
N THR A 86 14.00 12.37 -8.04
CA THR A 86 15.17 11.71 -7.48
C THR A 86 15.76 12.53 -6.33
N ILE A 87 16.64 11.93 -5.55
CA ILE A 87 17.36 12.59 -4.48
C ILE A 87 18.83 12.19 -4.50
N PHE A 88 19.73 13.12 -4.10
CA PHE A 88 21.14 12.83 -3.97
C PHE A 88 21.43 12.01 -2.70
N PRO A 89 22.43 11.11 -2.73
CA PRO A 89 22.79 10.28 -1.58
C PRO A 89 23.29 11.09 -0.36
N ASP A 90 23.82 12.29 -0.61
CA ASP A 90 24.31 13.21 0.43
C ASP A 90 23.25 14.19 0.96
N ALA A 91 22.01 14.14 0.44
CA ALA A 91 20.88 14.88 0.96
C ALA A 91 20.53 14.41 2.38
N THR A 92 19.87 15.27 3.16
CA THR A 92 19.41 14.94 4.50
C THR A 92 18.11 14.13 4.49
N MET A 93 17.83 13.45 5.59
CA MET A 93 16.56 12.73 5.76
C MET A 93 15.36 13.68 5.79
N SER A 94 15.52 14.92 6.32
CA SER A 94 14.47 15.95 6.26
C SER A 94 14.19 16.39 4.83
N GLN A 95 15.21 16.59 3.99
CA GLN A 95 15.01 16.91 2.57
C GLN A 95 14.28 15.79 1.83
N ALA A 96 14.59 14.52 2.15
CA ALA A 96 13.86 13.39 1.58
C ALA A 96 12.38 13.39 2.03
N ALA A 97 12.12 13.70 3.29
CA ALA A 97 10.75 13.81 3.82
C ALA A 97 9.99 14.97 3.16
N GLU A 98 10.60 16.14 3.02
CA GLU A 98 10.00 17.30 2.34
C GLU A 98 9.62 16.96 0.90
N LEU A 99 10.53 16.36 0.12
CA LEU A 99 10.22 15.94 -1.27
C LEU A 99 9.10 14.91 -1.35
N MET A 100 9.03 13.97 -0.39
CA MET A 100 7.95 12.98 -0.33
C MET A 100 6.61 13.66 -0.06
N LEU A 101 6.54 14.62 0.87
CA LEU A 101 5.32 15.34 1.23
C LEU A 101 4.84 16.26 0.11
N GLU A 102 5.73 17.09 -0.43
CA GLU A 102 5.40 18.07 -1.48
C GLU A 102 4.83 17.39 -2.74
N ASN A 103 5.33 16.18 -3.04
CA ASN A 103 4.93 15.46 -4.25
C ASN A 103 3.95 14.31 -3.98
N ASN A 104 3.51 14.14 -2.74
CA ASN A 104 2.62 13.05 -2.31
C ASN A 104 3.11 11.66 -2.75
N ILE A 105 4.41 11.41 -2.54
CA ILE A 105 5.07 10.15 -2.88
C ILE A 105 5.70 9.51 -1.64
N SER A 106 5.79 8.19 -1.65
CA SER A 106 6.29 7.42 -0.52
C SER A 106 7.65 6.75 -0.78
N GLY A 107 8.43 7.31 -1.72
CA GLY A 107 9.80 6.88 -1.98
C GLY A 107 10.40 7.53 -3.21
N LEU A 108 11.72 7.70 -3.15
CA LEU A 108 12.55 8.40 -4.11
C LEU A 108 13.69 7.49 -4.57
N PRO A 109 13.96 7.39 -5.88
CA PRO A 109 15.24 6.86 -6.36
C PRO A 109 16.39 7.74 -5.87
N VAL A 110 17.44 7.11 -5.37
CA VAL A 110 18.68 7.80 -4.98
C VAL A 110 19.66 7.70 -6.13
N GLU A 111 20.03 8.84 -6.68
CA GLU A 111 20.79 8.95 -7.92
C GLU A 111 21.99 9.89 -7.78
N ARG A 112 23.06 9.59 -8.51
CA ARG A 112 24.19 10.49 -8.74
C ARG A 112 24.65 10.33 -10.19
N GLU A 113 24.71 11.45 -10.94
CA GLU A 113 25.22 11.52 -12.31
C GLU A 113 24.53 10.55 -13.30
N GLY A 114 23.24 10.28 -13.11
CA GLY A 114 22.45 9.36 -13.94
C GLY A 114 22.53 7.90 -13.50
N GLU A 115 23.36 7.57 -12.51
CA GLU A 115 23.47 6.24 -11.93
C GLU A 115 22.56 6.09 -10.71
N ILE A 116 21.76 5.04 -10.69
CA ILE A 116 20.91 4.72 -9.55
C ILE A 116 21.71 3.97 -8.47
N LEU A 117 21.79 4.55 -7.28
CA LEU A 117 22.56 4.03 -6.16
C LEU A 117 21.70 3.29 -5.13
N GLY A 118 20.41 3.67 -5.03
CA GLY A 118 19.53 3.13 -4.00
C GLY A 118 18.09 3.61 -4.16
N MET A 119 17.29 3.25 -3.19
CA MET A 119 15.93 3.76 -2.98
C MET A 119 15.78 4.21 -1.53
N ILE A 120 15.18 5.38 -1.31
CA ILE A 120 14.73 5.81 0.01
C ILE A 120 13.20 5.76 0.03
N THR A 121 12.60 5.11 1.02
CA THR A 121 11.17 4.83 1.08
C THR A 121 10.59 5.13 2.45
N SER A 122 9.27 5.10 2.60
CA SER A 122 8.59 5.23 3.90
C SER A 122 9.12 4.26 4.95
N ARG A 123 9.52 3.03 4.56
CA ARG A 123 10.14 2.06 5.50
C ARG A 123 11.50 2.53 6.03
N ASP A 124 12.26 3.20 5.21
CA ASP A 124 13.55 3.76 5.59
C ASP A 124 13.38 4.97 6.50
N MET A 125 12.32 5.77 6.26
CA MET A 125 11.91 6.85 7.16
C MET A 125 11.48 6.33 8.54
N LEU A 126 10.76 5.20 8.60
CA LEU A 126 10.44 4.55 9.87
C LEU A 126 11.70 4.14 10.64
N ARG A 127 12.70 3.53 9.97
CA ARG A 127 13.96 3.14 10.59
C ARG A 127 14.74 4.37 11.09
N TYR A 128 14.83 5.41 10.26
CA TYR A 128 15.47 6.65 10.67
C TYR A 128 14.82 7.27 11.89
N PHE A 129 13.49 7.39 11.89
CA PHE A 129 12.75 7.98 13.02
C PHE A 129 12.87 7.16 14.30
N ALA A 130 12.94 5.84 14.16
CA ALA A 130 13.14 4.92 15.29
C ALA A 130 14.47 5.12 16.02
N ASP A 131 15.48 5.71 15.35
CA ASP A 131 16.79 6.01 15.90
C ASP A 131 16.88 7.44 16.49
N GLN A 132 15.79 8.23 16.41
CA GLN A 132 15.78 9.61 16.93
C GLN A 132 15.31 9.66 18.41
N ASP A 133 15.69 10.73 19.08
CA ASP A 133 15.17 11.05 20.42
C ASP A 133 14.01 12.06 20.31
N VAL A 134 12.83 11.56 19.90
CA VAL A 134 11.60 12.35 19.77
C VAL A 134 10.70 12.07 20.96
N LYS A 135 10.22 13.13 21.61
CA LYS A 135 9.38 13.03 22.82
C LYS A 135 7.88 12.87 22.51
N ALA A 136 7.48 13.14 21.26
CA ALA A 136 6.08 13.06 20.84
C ALA A 136 5.51 11.65 21.07
N THR A 137 4.24 11.61 21.46
CA THR A 137 3.45 10.37 21.56
C THR A 137 2.75 10.07 20.23
N VAL A 138 2.21 8.87 20.09
CA VAL A 138 1.35 8.49 18.98
C VAL A 138 0.13 9.41 18.89
N GLY A 139 -0.48 9.75 20.05
CA GLY A 139 -1.64 10.64 20.12
C GLY A 139 -1.38 12.06 19.62
N ASP A 140 -0.14 12.55 19.76
CA ASP A 140 0.27 13.87 19.26
C ASP A 140 0.35 13.92 17.73
N LEU A 141 0.70 12.78 17.10
CA LEU A 141 1.00 12.72 15.67
C LEU A 141 -0.09 12.03 14.83
N MET A 142 -0.93 11.18 15.44
CA MET A 142 -1.91 10.34 14.72
C MET A 142 -2.92 11.15 13.93
N THR A 143 -3.36 10.61 12.81
CA THR A 143 -4.54 11.08 12.09
C THR A 143 -5.80 10.59 12.79
N LYS A 144 -6.74 11.51 13.12
CA LYS A 144 -7.99 11.20 13.84
C LYS A 144 -9.12 10.74 12.91
N ASN A 145 -9.19 11.29 11.71
CA ASN A 145 -10.22 10.93 10.73
C ASN A 145 -9.76 9.72 9.94
N VAL A 146 -10.36 8.56 10.22
CA VAL A 146 -10.04 7.30 9.54
C VAL A 146 -11.28 6.79 8.84
N LEU A 147 -11.16 6.43 7.56
CA LEU A 147 -12.25 5.78 6.83
C LEU A 147 -12.60 4.46 7.48
N THR A 148 -13.89 4.25 7.75
CA THR A 148 -14.42 3.01 8.28
C THR A 148 -15.42 2.38 7.32
N VAL A 149 -15.39 1.07 7.20
CA VAL A 149 -16.29 0.30 6.34
C VAL A 149 -16.80 -0.94 7.07
N HIS A 150 -17.97 -1.42 6.70
CA HIS A 150 -18.50 -2.65 7.27
C HIS A 150 -17.89 -3.87 6.55
N ARG A 151 -17.68 -4.99 7.30
CA ARG A 151 -17.08 -6.24 6.77
C ARG A 151 -17.78 -6.81 5.52
N HIS A 152 -19.07 -6.53 5.35
CA HIS A 152 -19.85 -6.98 4.21
C HIS A 152 -19.96 -5.96 3.07
N HIS A 153 -19.32 -4.78 3.17
CA HIS A 153 -19.25 -3.88 2.03
C HIS A 153 -18.47 -4.52 0.89
N THR A 154 -18.95 -4.34 -0.34
CA THR A 154 -18.26 -4.84 -1.52
C THR A 154 -16.94 -4.09 -1.73
N ILE A 155 -15.97 -4.73 -2.37
CA ILE A 155 -14.67 -4.10 -2.65
C ILE A 155 -14.82 -2.84 -3.52
N GLY A 156 -15.76 -2.85 -4.48
CA GLY A 156 -16.07 -1.68 -5.28
C GLY A 156 -16.45 -0.48 -4.39
N HIS A 157 -17.38 -0.68 -3.46
CA HIS A 157 -17.77 0.37 -2.51
C HIS A 157 -16.59 0.86 -1.64
N VAL A 158 -15.74 -0.07 -1.15
CA VAL A 158 -14.55 0.32 -0.36
C VAL A 158 -13.59 1.19 -1.18
N LEU A 159 -13.37 0.84 -2.45
CA LEU A 159 -12.53 1.64 -3.35
C LEU A 159 -13.11 3.02 -3.64
N ASP A 160 -14.43 3.09 -3.86
CA ASP A 160 -15.14 4.36 -4.11
C ASP A 160 -15.02 5.29 -2.90
N GLU A 161 -15.25 4.77 -1.68
CA GLU A 161 -15.07 5.54 -0.44
C GLU A 161 -13.61 6.01 -0.24
N MET A 162 -12.63 5.13 -0.51
CA MET A 162 -11.21 5.52 -0.49
C MET A 162 -10.89 6.64 -1.49
N ASN A 163 -11.52 6.64 -2.67
CA ASN A 163 -11.34 7.69 -3.68
C ASN A 163 -11.98 9.01 -3.23
N VAL A 164 -13.20 8.96 -2.71
CA VAL A 164 -13.93 10.14 -2.23
C VAL A 164 -13.18 10.83 -1.09
N GLN A 165 -12.66 10.04 -0.14
CA GLN A 165 -11.95 10.58 1.03
C GLN A 165 -10.46 10.79 0.80
N GLY A 166 -9.93 10.48 -0.39
CA GLY A 166 -8.50 10.65 -0.71
C GLY A 166 -7.56 9.78 0.14
N THR A 167 -8.06 8.65 0.67
CA THR A 167 -7.28 7.75 1.53
C THR A 167 -6.89 6.46 0.81
N SER A 168 -5.81 5.84 1.28
CA SER A 168 -5.32 4.55 0.79
C SER A 168 -5.66 3.38 1.71
N ARG A 169 -6.46 3.61 2.76
CA ARG A 169 -6.75 2.61 3.81
C ARG A 169 -8.16 2.78 4.36
N ALA A 170 -8.75 1.69 4.82
CA ALA A 170 -10.04 1.66 5.50
C ALA A 170 -10.02 0.64 6.63
N LEU A 171 -10.52 1.01 7.80
CA LEU A 171 -10.73 0.12 8.93
C LEU A 171 -12.04 -0.64 8.74
N VAL A 172 -12.01 -1.94 8.98
CA VAL A 172 -13.16 -2.82 8.77
C VAL A 172 -13.80 -3.17 10.10
N TYR A 173 -15.10 -2.92 10.20
CA TYR A 173 -15.90 -3.20 11.38
C TYR A 173 -16.90 -4.33 11.11
N GLU A 174 -17.15 -5.17 12.13
CA GLU A 174 -18.20 -6.17 12.13
C GLU A 174 -19.58 -5.57 12.45
N ASP A 175 -19.56 -4.63 13.39
CA ASP A 175 -20.67 -3.79 13.81
C ASP A 175 -20.14 -2.34 13.99
N ASN A 176 -20.89 -1.48 14.65
CA ASN A 176 -20.46 -0.08 14.85
C ASN A 176 -19.31 0.07 15.86
N THR A 177 -18.88 -0.99 16.55
CA THR A 177 -17.91 -0.91 17.64
C THR A 177 -16.74 -1.87 17.51
N THR A 178 -16.94 -3.02 16.88
CA THR A 178 -15.95 -4.11 16.82
C THR A 178 -15.05 -3.98 15.59
N LEU A 179 -13.82 -3.52 15.78
CA LEU A 179 -12.81 -3.46 14.73
C LEU A 179 -12.29 -4.88 14.43
N VAL A 180 -12.42 -5.35 13.19
CA VAL A 180 -12.05 -6.72 12.78
C VAL A 180 -10.91 -6.78 11.76
N GLY A 181 -10.62 -5.70 11.05
CA GLY A 181 -9.57 -5.73 10.03
C GLY A 181 -9.21 -4.36 9.44
N ILE A 182 -8.26 -4.37 8.54
CA ILE A 182 -7.86 -3.23 7.73
C ILE A 182 -7.73 -3.63 6.27
N ILE A 183 -8.17 -2.77 5.39
CA ILE A 183 -7.92 -2.88 3.95
C ILE A 183 -7.00 -1.73 3.55
N THR A 184 -5.99 -2.05 2.75
CA THR A 184 -5.13 -1.04 2.13
C THR A 184 -5.21 -1.14 0.61
N ARG A 185 -5.08 -0.01 -0.07
CA ARG A 185 -5.10 0.02 -1.55
C ARG A 185 -4.02 -0.89 -2.15
N SER A 186 -2.83 -0.94 -1.56
CA SER A 186 -1.77 -1.84 -1.98
C SER A 186 -2.08 -3.32 -1.75
N GLY A 187 -2.82 -3.65 -0.70
CA GLY A 187 -3.30 -5.01 -0.44
C GLY A 187 -4.32 -5.46 -1.48
N LEU A 188 -5.24 -4.57 -1.87
CA LEU A 188 -6.22 -4.82 -2.92
C LEU A 188 -5.59 -5.12 -4.28
N THR A 189 -4.51 -4.41 -4.62
CA THR A 189 -3.81 -4.52 -5.90
C THR A 189 -3.24 -5.91 -6.17
N PHE A 190 -2.80 -6.59 -5.13
CA PHE A 190 -2.05 -7.85 -5.22
C PHE A 190 -2.76 -9.01 -4.52
N SER A 191 -4.00 -8.82 -4.07
CA SER A 191 -4.81 -9.93 -3.61
C SER A 191 -5.15 -10.85 -4.81
N GLU A 192 -5.28 -12.13 -4.56
CA GLU A 192 -5.69 -13.15 -5.55
C GLU A 192 -7.09 -12.90 -6.17
N ILE A 193 -7.75 -11.78 -5.78
CA ILE A 193 -9.04 -11.32 -6.27
C ILE A 193 -8.98 -10.84 -7.73
N MET A 194 -7.80 -10.41 -8.18
CA MET A 194 -7.55 -10.09 -9.58
C MET A 194 -7.17 -11.37 -10.30
N GLY A 195 -8.14 -12.02 -10.89
CA GLY A 195 -7.93 -13.21 -11.69
C GLY A 195 -7.04 -12.96 -12.92
N PRO A 196 -6.62 -14.01 -13.61
CA PRO A 196 -5.75 -13.90 -14.79
C PRO A 196 -6.37 -13.09 -15.93
N LYS A 197 -7.66 -12.73 -15.87
CA LYS A 197 -8.38 -11.92 -16.85
C LYS A 197 -8.61 -10.47 -16.44
N ASP A 198 -7.96 -9.97 -15.36
CA ASP A 198 -8.11 -8.59 -14.86
C ASP A 198 -9.55 -8.21 -14.44
N GLU A 199 -10.41 -9.18 -14.20
CA GLU A 199 -11.72 -8.99 -13.59
C GLU A 199 -11.65 -9.22 -12.08
N MET A 200 -12.44 -8.44 -11.30
CA MET A 200 -12.67 -8.82 -9.91
C MET A 200 -13.36 -10.19 -9.91
N GLU A 201 -12.61 -11.22 -9.50
CA GLU A 201 -13.16 -12.55 -9.40
C GLU A 201 -14.34 -12.54 -8.42
N THR A 202 -15.41 -13.22 -8.81
CA THR A 202 -16.55 -13.45 -7.94
C THR A 202 -16.36 -14.76 -7.21
N LYS A 203 -16.75 -14.80 -5.93
CA LYS A 203 -16.80 -16.06 -5.18
C LYS A 203 -17.89 -16.97 -5.76
N ASN A 204 -17.53 -18.21 -6.00
CA ASN A 204 -18.49 -19.25 -6.32
C ASN A 204 -18.99 -19.90 -5.03
N ILE A 205 -20.17 -19.47 -4.54
CA ILE A 205 -20.80 -20.08 -3.38
C ILE A 205 -21.70 -21.23 -3.84
N LYS A 206 -21.35 -22.43 -3.42
CA LYS A 206 -22.23 -23.61 -3.63
C LYS A 206 -23.39 -23.56 -2.63
N MET A 207 -24.58 -23.25 -3.11
CA MET A 207 -25.77 -23.25 -2.29
C MET A 207 -26.60 -24.53 -2.55
N THR A 208 -27.08 -25.13 -1.45
CA THR A 208 -28.00 -26.25 -1.53
C THR A 208 -29.35 -25.75 -1.05
N ARG A 209 -30.35 -25.70 -1.93
CA ARG A 209 -31.73 -25.40 -1.54
C ARG A 209 -32.37 -26.70 -1.06
N LYS A 210 -32.70 -26.76 0.22
CA LYS A 210 -33.62 -27.83 0.73
C LYS A 210 -35.04 -27.40 0.38
N GLU A 211 -35.64 -28.04 -0.59
CA GLU A 211 -37.09 -27.93 -0.74
C GLU A 211 -37.77 -28.78 0.32
N SER A 212 -38.82 -28.21 0.94
CA SER A 212 -39.61 -28.83 1.99
C SER A 212 -40.31 -30.09 1.48
N THR A 213 -40.30 -31.11 2.35
CA THR A 213 -41.27 -32.19 2.49
C THR A 213 -41.96 -32.72 1.22
N ALA A 214 -41.35 -33.61 0.56
CA ALA A 214 -41.87 -34.72 -0.27
C ALA A 214 -40.92 -35.01 -1.45
N GLY A 215 -39.85 -35.75 -1.22
CA GLY A 215 -39.20 -36.55 -2.26
C GLY A 215 -38.58 -35.81 -3.47
N ARG A 216 -38.42 -34.52 -3.46
CA ARG A 216 -37.91 -33.75 -4.61
C ARG A 216 -36.40 -33.55 -4.57
N LYS A 217 -35.78 -33.59 -5.74
CA LYS A 217 -34.35 -33.48 -5.96
C LYS A 217 -33.78 -32.21 -5.33
N GLN A 218 -32.67 -32.34 -4.58
CA GLN A 218 -31.88 -31.21 -4.11
C GLN A 218 -31.18 -30.58 -5.31
N TYR A 219 -31.42 -29.28 -5.55
CA TYR A 219 -30.69 -28.53 -6.55
C TYR A 219 -29.47 -27.87 -5.90
N ARG A 220 -28.30 -28.21 -6.39
CA ARG A 220 -27.07 -27.45 -6.11
C ARG A 220 -26.93 -26.41 -7.19
N TYR A 221 -26.85 -25.13 -6.82
CA TYR A 221 -26.53 -24.07 -7.74
C TYR A 221 -25.33 -23.27 -7.22
N VAL A 222 -24.53 -22.76 -8.17
CA VAL A 222 -23.41 -21.89 -7.88
C VAL A 222 -23.91 -20.47 -8.06
N ARG A 223 -23.82 -19.66 -7.02
CA ARG A 223 -24.07 -18.21 -7.09
C ARG A 223 -22.75 -17.49 -7.11
N GLN A 224 -22.54 -16.69 -8.12
CA GLN A 224 -21.43 -15.74 -8.14
C GLN A 224 -21.77 -14.57 -7.21
N MET A 225 -20.91 -14.28 -6.26
CA MET A 225 -21.05 -13.15 -5.36
C MET A 225 -19.79 -12.27 -5.41
N PRO A 226 -19.96 -10.94 -5.38
CA PRO A 226 -18.79 -10.06 -5.30
C PRO A 226 -18.00 -10.33 -4.03
N PHE A 227 -16.70 -10.09 -4.06
CA PHE A 227 -15.87 -10.06 -2.86
C PHE A 227 -16.30 -8.90 -1.95
N VAL A 228 -16.28 -9.16 -0.65
CA VAL A 228 -16.56 -8.16 0.39
C VAL A 228 -15.32 -7.90 1.23
N ALA A 229 -15.37 -6.86 2.05
CA ALA A 229 -14.25 -6.40 2.86
C ALA A 229 -13.58 -7.52 3.68
N GLU A 230 -14.37 -8.40 4.30
CA GLU A 230 -13.85 -9.52 5.11
C GLU A 230 -13.02 -10.54 4.34
N ASP A 231 -13.22 -10.65 3.03
CA ASP A 231 -12.51 -11.62 2.19
C ASP A 231 -11.05 -11.26 1.96
N ILE A 232 -10.72 -9.96 2.11
CA ILE A 232 -9.43 -9.39 1.72
C ILE A 232 -8.78 -8.55 2.80
N MET A 233 -9.48 -8.25 3.89
CA MET A 233 -8.92 -7.51 5.00
C MET A 233 -7.74 -8.24 5.63
N THR A 234 -6.77 -7.50 6.12
CA THR A 234 -5.72 -8.04 6.98
C THR A 234 -6.26 -8.16 8.41
N SER A 235 -6.19 -9.37 8.96
CA SER A 235 -6.59 -9.70 10.34
C SER A 235 -5.69 -10.83 10.85
N PRO A 236 -5.34 -10.91 12.18
CA PRO A 236 -5.66 -9.93 13.22
C PRO A 236 -4.84 -8.63 13.08
N LEU A 237 -5.36 -7.56 13.64
CA LEU A 237 -4.71 -6.25 13.62
C LEU A 237 -3.68 -6.11 14.74
N ILE A 238 -2.62 -5.38 14.43
CA ILE A 238 -1.71 -4.83 15.43
C ILE A 238 -2.17 -3.41 15.72
N THR A 239 -2.46 -3.12 16.98
CA THR A 239 -2.95 -1.82 17.45
C THR A 239 -1.96 -1.21 18.43
N ILE A 240 -2.11 0.07 18.73
CA ILE A 240 -1.23 0.79 19.65
C ILE A 240 -2.03 1.81 20.48
N SER A 241 -1.54 2.12 21.69
CA SER A 241 -2.13 3.16 22.54
C SER A 241 -1.65 4.56 22.13
N PRO A 242 -2.50 5.60 22.25
CA PRO A 242 -2.11 6.99 21.98
C PRO A 242 -1.00 7.49 22.91
N GLU A 243 -0.85 6.91 24.09
CA GLU A 243 0.18 7.27 25.08
C GLU A 243 1.58 6.72 24.72
N THR A 244 1.66 5.78 23.79
CA THR A 244 2.94 5.19 23.37
C THR A 244 3.81 6.26 22.71
N LYS A 245 5.12 6.24 22.97
CA LYS A 245 6.07 7.12 22.28
C LYS A 245 6.09 6.82 20.77
N ALA A 246 6.05 7.87 19.96
CA ALA A 246 6.08 7.74 18.50
C ALA A 246 7.29 6.95 17.98
N VAL A 247 8.44 7.07 18.64
CA VAL A 247 9.66 6.31 18.34
C VAL A 247 9.48 4.80 18.57
N GLU A 248 8.80 4.41 19.64
CA GLU A 248 8.51 3.00 19.92
C GLU A 248 7.50 2.42 18.92
N ALA A 249 6.52 3.24 18.53
CA ALA A 249 5.58 2.89 17.48
C ALA A 249 6.30 2.69 16.13
N ALA A 250 7.22 3.58 15.77
CA ALA A 250 8.05 3.45 14.55
C ALA A 250 8.88 2.17 14.55
N LYS A 251 9.50 1.81 15.69
CA LYS A 251 10.22 0.53 15.86
C LYS A 251 9.30 -0.66 15.63
N THR A 252 8.09 -0.61 16.19
CA THR A 252 7.08 -1.68 16.02
C THR A 252 6.68 -1.84 14.55
N LEU A 253 6.40 -0.73 13.85
CA LEU A 253 6.07 -0.74 12.43
C LEU A 253 7.20 -1.33 11.59
N ALA A 254 8.44 -0.89 11.84
CA ALA A 254 9.63 -1.38 11.13
C ALA A 254 9.87 -2.88 11.36
N LEU A 255 9.81 -3.36 12.61
CA LEU A 255 10.03 -4.75 12.98
C LEU A 255 8.94 -5.69 12.42
N LYS A 256 7.69 -5.23 12.40
CA LYS A 256 6.55 -6.02 11.87
C LYS A 256 6.41 -5.92 10.35
N GLY A 257 7.19 -5.07 9.68
CA GLY A 257 7.13 -4.87 8.24
C GLY A 257 5.84 -4.23 7.74
N ILE A 258 5.10 -3.55 8.63
CA ILE A 258 3.87 -2.81 8.34
C ILE A 258 4.15 -1.31 8.31
N ILE A 259 3.31 -0.55 7.61
CA ILE A 259 3.49 0.89 7.42
C ILE A 259 2.53 1.74 8.25
N GLY A 260 1.64 1.10 9.01
CA GLY A 260 0.72 1.81 9.89
C GLY A 260 -0.18 0.86 10.68
N MET A 261 -0.78 1.37 11.74
CA MET A 261 -1.64 0.62 12.65
C MET A 261 -2.72 1.51 13.29
N PRO A 262 -3.90 0.95 13.61
CA PRO A 262 -4.94 1.65 14.35
C PRO A 262 -4.46 2.04 15.74
N VAL A 263 -4.88 3.23 16.20
CA VAL A 263 -4.64 3.72 17.56
C VAL A 263 -5.91 3.47 18.36
N MET A 264 -5.76 2.71 19.45
CA MET A 264 -6.86 2.30 20.31
C MET A 264 -6.73 2.92 21.69
N GLU A 265 -7.82 3.49 22.19
CA GLU A 265 -7.98 3.85 23.59
C GLU A 265 -9.09 3.00 24.18
N LYS A 266 -8.74 2.13 25.15
CA LYS A 266 -9.61 1.06 25.66
C LYS A 266 -10.07 0.16 24.49
N ASN A 267 -11.34 0.24 24.09
CA ASN A 267 -11.93 -0.55 23.00
C ASN A 267 -12.27 0.30 21.75
N ASP A 268 -12.04 1.61 21.81
CA ASP A 268 -12.40 2.54 20.74
C ASP A 268 -11.19 2.89 19.86
N VAL A 269 -11.41 2.96 18.58
CA VAL A 269 -10.42 3.50 17.65
C VAL A 269 -10.45 5.02 17.73
N VAL A 270 -9.34 5.62 18.17
CA VAL A 270 -9.20 7.07 18.32
C VAL A 270 -8.41 7.71 17.17
N GLY A 271 -7.78 6.89 16.33
CA GLY A 271 -7.01 7.37 15.18
C GLY A 271 -6.24 6.28 14.45
N TYR A 272 -5.33 6.72 13.61
CA TYR A 272 -4.41 5.87 12.86
C TYR A 272 -3.01 6.49 12.88
N PHE A 273 -2.00 5.65 13.07
CA PHE A 273 -0.60 6.07 13.06
C PHE A 273 0.19 5.30 12.02
N SER A 274 0.90 6.00 11.16
CA SER A 274 1.62 5.40 10.03
C SER A 274 2.91 6.12 9.68
N ALA A 275 3.58 5.62 8.66
CA ALA A 275 4.76 6.26 8.09
C ALA A 275 4.47 7.69 7.56
N ASP A 276 3.22 8.00 7.17
CA ASP A 276 2.87 9.31 6.65
C ASP A 276 2.99 10.39 7.75
N GLU A 277 2.51 10.11 8.96
CA GLU A 277 2.65 11.00 10.13
C GLU A 277 4.11 11.16 10.53
N ILE A 278 4.90 10.08 10.45
CA ILE A 278 6.33 10.10 10.74
C ILE A 278 7.10 10.94 9.71
N ILE A 279 6.80 10.78 8.41
CA ILE A 279 7.41 11.59 7.35
C ILE A 279 7.06 13.07 7.56
N ALA A 280 5.81 13.37 7.93
CA ALA A 280 5.40 14.74 8.24
C ALA A 280 6.19 15.32 9.44
N GLU A 281 6.45 14.53 10.47
CA GLU A 281 7.23 14.96 11.63
C GLU A 281 8.71 15.17 11.29
N ILE A 282 9.32 14.28 10.49
CA ILE A 282 10.70 14.43 10.00
C ILE A 282 10.85 15.71 9.16
N GLY A 283 9.89 16.00 8.28
CA GLY A 283 9.91 17.21 7.45
C GLY A 283 9.78 18.52 8.24
N ARG A 284 9.18 18.48 9.44
CA ARG A 284 9.11 19.66 10.34
C ARG A 284 10.41 19.93 11.11
N GLN A 285 11.26 18.93 11.26
CA GLN A 285 12.54 19.04 11.96
C GLN A 285 13.59 19.68 11.03
N LYS A 286 13.66 21.01 11.05
CA LYS A 286 14.67 21.79 10.30
C LYS A 286 16.00 21.83 11.03
#